data_de0426ecb1a40f20af758fdaa47965bc
#
_entry.id   de0426ecb1a40f20af758fdaa47965bc
#
_cell.length_a   1.000
_cell.length_b   1.000
_cell.length_c   1.000
_cell.angle_alpha   90.00
_cell.angle_beta   90.00
_cell.angle_gamma   90.00
#
_symmetry.space_group_name_H-M   'P 1'
#
loop_
_entity.id
_entity.type
_entity.pdbx_description
1 polymer ?
#
loop_
_entity_poly.entity_id
_entity_poly.type
_entity_poly.pdbx_seq_one_letter_code
_entity_poly.pdbx_strand_id
1 'polypeptide(L)'
;MEIDNRNEYDILKEKTKVLAIKYSIGKQFINYIDDCDFLINSNDKIYSEELAREILLSIKNDTKIMLEKIKDFKKYSDIGDLYSLWKIIYIKCFNPIIIIGSGVSGLTIASGIKDRNFLILEARERIGGRVFTNNNNLDMGAAWIHGSNQDNPLNKFVDIDSLIPVSTCNPWMHSENTQIKYLNKTHNITEETRQILASKWNSLATKIGSIQNKTIIEGFEEVKDNCDDSDEDLFSFLYMIEVWCGGSIKNISTSFLNENNYTNALFGDYGGSHCLFKNGANTLIESIINTFDDKTEFYKKIRYNQIVTHVIYNDYYVEVHTSDGKIYNCNKLCITVPPGPLKDITFSPPLKNERVSALSKIKMGSYKKIQIEFNKEDIFWGDIDSPMFLTYNSKIDGEKYYLYKDLHNESSQSFPYILWNNYKYSKNKPILEAVCPADIGWKLSGVDDESIIDIVTSQLRNYYPDMPEPKA
;
A
#
# COMPACT_ATOMS: atom_id res chain seq x y z
N MET A 1 -58.58 -6.37 -37.04
CA MET A 1 -57.45 -5.87 -36.21
C MET A 1 -58.10 -5.07 -35.10
N GLU A 2 -58.22 -5.67 -33.93
CA GLU A 2 -58.60 -4.90 -32.73
C GLU A 2 -57.48 -3.90 -32.44
N ILE A 3 -57.81 -2.64 -32.38
CA ILE A 3 -56.92 -1.58 -31.98
C ILE A 3 -56.65 -1.81 -30.51
N ASP A 4 -55.42 -2.19 -30.15
CA ASP A 4 -55.02 -2.38 -28.77
C ASP A 4 -54.98 -1.00 -28.07
N ASN A 5 -56.03 -0.69 -27.30
CA ASN A 5 -56.22 0.57 -26.59
C ASN A 5 -55.36 0.71 -25.32
N ARG A 6 -54.47 -0.26 -25.05
CA ARG A 6 -53.54 -0.16 -23.93
C ARG A 6 -52.51 0.90 -24.20
N ASN A 7 -52.13 1.62 -23.18
CA ASN A 7 -51.04 2.59 -23.31
C ASN A 7 -49.71 1.87 -23.65
N GLU A 8 -48.75 2.58 -24.16
CA GLU A 8 -47.48 2.02 -24.62
C GLU A 8 -46.69 1.37 -23.48
N TYR A 9 -46.94 1.85 -22.26
CA TYR A 9 -46.38 1.31 -21.00
C TYR A 9 -46.92 -0.10 -20.70
N ASP A 10 -48.25 -0.31 -20.76
CA ASP A 10 -48.84 -1.63 -20.51
C ASP A 10 -48.39 -2.66 -21.55
N ILE A 11 -48.27 -2.23 -22.81
CA ILE A 11 -47.77 -3.09 -23.87
C ILE A 11 -46.31 -3.48 -23.61
N LEU A 12 -45.48 -2.53 -23.17
CA LEU A 12 -44.09 -2.75 -22.85
C LEU A 12 -43.93 -3.68 -21.66
N LYS A 13 -44.73 -3.48 -20.62
CA LYS A 13 -44.78 -4.32 -19.42
C LYS A 13 -45.11 -5.76 -19.76
N GLU A 14 -46.18 -6.00 -20.50
CA GLU A 14 -46.57 -7.32 -20.94
C GLU A 14 -45.54 -8.00 -21.83
N LYS A 15 -44.92 -7.28 -22.77
CA LYS A 15 -43.83 -7.81 -23.59
C LYS A 15 -42.63 -8.22 -22.73
N THR A 16 -42.30 -7.44 -21.71
CA THR A 16 -41.21 -7.75 -20.79
C THR A 16 -41.49 -8.96 -19.98
N LYS A 17 -42.73 -9.14 -19.46
CA LYS A 17 -43.21 -10.36 -18.77
C LYS A 17 -43.15 -11.57 -19.69
N VAL A 18 -43.60 -11.45 -20.91
CA VAL A 18 -43.58 -12.54 -21.91
C VAL A 18 -42.15 -12.96 -22.21
N LEU A 19 -41.23 -12.01 -22.34
CA LEU A 19 -39.80 -12.28 -22.54
C LEU A 19 -39.21 -12.96 -21.29
N ALA A 20 -39.54 -12.50 -20.09
CA ALA A 20 -39.13 -13.12 -18.84
C ALA A 20 -39.59 -14.57 -18.73
N ILE A 21 -40.87 -14.85 -19.08
CA ILE A 21 -41.44 -16.21 -19.12
C ILE A 21 -40.79 -17.05 -20.20
N LYS A 22 -40.65 -16.52 -21.43
CA LYS A 22 -40.08 -17.22 -22.60
C LYS A 22 -38.65 -17.66 -22.38
N TYR A 23 -37.88 -16.88 -21.64
CA TYR A 23 -36.49 -17.17 -21.32
C TYR A 23 -36.31 -17.68 -19.89
N SER A 24 -37.42 -18.09 -19.25
CA SER A 24 -37.44 -18.62 -17.88
C SER A 24 -36.78 -17.67 -16.86
N ILE A 25 -36.97 -16.36 -17.03
CA ILE A 25 -36.51 -15.36 -16.06
C ILE A 25 -37.62 -15.13 -15.05
N GLY A 26 -37.51 -15.69 -13.91
CA GLY A 26 -38.46 -16.04 -12.90
C GLY A 26 -39.47 -15.06 -12.33
N LYS A 27 -40.28 -15.68 -11.45
CA LYS A 27 -41.40 -15.04 -10.76
C LYS A 27 -41.01 -13.77 -9.99
N GLN A 28 -39.78 -13.71 -9.49
CA GLN A 28 -39.27 -12.55 -8.74
C GLN A 28 -38.93 -11.36 -9.64
N PHE A 29 -38.48 -11.60 -10.88
CA PHE A 29 -38.33 -10.55 -11.86
C PHE A 29 -39.67 -9.97 -12.31
N ILE A 30 -40.70 -10.83 -12.44
CA ILE A 30 -42.07 -10.40 -12.71
C ILE A 30 -42.60 -9.57 -11.54
N ASN A 31 -42.34 -9.99 -10.30
CA ASN A 31 -42.69 -9.22 -9.10
C ASN A 31 -41.95 -7.85 -9.09
N TYR A 32 -40.68 -7.81 -9.47
CA TYR A 32 -39.93 -6.54 -9.58
C TYR A 32 -40.56 -5.58 -10.61
N ILE A 33 -41.04 -6.09 -11.73
CA ILE A 33 -41.79 -5.29 -12.71
C ILE A 33 -43.14 -4.83 -12.12
N ASP A 34 -43.79 -5.65 -11.30
CA ASP A 34 -45.03 -5.31 -10.59
C ASP A 34 -44.80 -4.33 -9.44
N ASP A 35 -43.62 -4.40 -8.75
CA ASP A 35 -43.18 -3.41 -7.74
C ASP A 35 -42.95 -2.04 -8.34
N CYS A 36 -42.55 -1.95 -9.61
CA CYS A 36 -42.49 -0.68 -10.34
C CYS A 36 -43.87 -0.03 -10.50
N ASP A 37 -44.95 -0.83 -10.66
CA ASP A 37 -46.31 -0.31 -10.65
C ASP A 37 -46.76 0.21 -9.28
N PHE A 38 -46.27 -0.39 -8.19
CA PHE A 38 -46.53 0.12 -6.85
C PHE A 38 -45.92 1.51 -6.64
N LEU A 39 -44.72 1.72 -7.15
CA LEU A 39 -44.05 3.04 -7.13
C LEU A 39 -44.75 4.10 -7.97
N ILE A 40 -45.42 3.67 -9.07
CA ILE A 40 -46.21 4.56 -9.95
C ILE A 40 -47.59 4.89 -9.30
N ASN A 41 -48.18 3.91 -8.67
CA ASN A 41 -49.52 4.00 -8.09
C ASN A 41 -49.52 4.46 -6.63
N SER A 42 -48.36 4.55 -5.95
CA SER A 42 -48.31 5.14 -4.64
C SER A 42 -48.54 6.65 -4.75
N ASN A 43 -49.46 7.18 -3.97
CA ASN A 43 -49.85 8.59 -3.95
C ASN A 43 -48.73 9.55 -3.51
N ASP A 44 -47.52 9.05 -3.29
CA ASP A 44 -46.34 9.83 -3.06
C ASP A 44 -45.85 10.37 -4.42
N LYS A 45 -46.10 11.63 -4.66
CA LYS A 45 -45.79 12.43 -5.86
C LYS A 45 -44.31 12.49 -6.26
N ILE A 46 -43.50 11.49 -5.97
CA ILE A 46 -42.04 11.51 -6.18
C ILE A 46 -41.66 10.96 -7.55
N TYR A 47 -42.49 10.13 -8.19
CA TYR A 47 -42.17 9.56 -9.50
C TYR A 47 -43.21 9.92 -10.56
N SER A 48 -42.75 10.60 -11.59
CA SER A 48 -43.60 10.87 -12.77
C SER A 48 -43.79 9.61 -13.61
N GLU A 49 -44.90 9.49 -14.31
CA GLU A 49 -45.18 8.44 -15.31
C GLU A 49 -44.03 8.32 -16.32
N GLU A 50 -43.39 9.43 -16.61
CA GLU A 50 -42.25 9.55 -17.52
C GLU A 50 -40.99 8.82 -16.99
N LEU A 51 -40.68 9.00 -15.70
CA LEU A 51 -39.57 8.31 -15.05
C LEU A 51 -39.78 6.80 -14.97
N ALA A 52 -41.01 6.36 -14.68
CA ALA A 52 -41.36 4.94 -14.67
C ALA A 52 -41.24 4.31 -16.06
N ARG A 53 -41.65 5.07 -17.09
CA ARG A 53 -41.46 4.67 -18.49
C ARG A 53 -40.00 4.54 -18.89
N GLU A 54 -39.17 5.48 -18.48
CA GLU A 54 -37.72 5.40 -18.68
C GLU A 54 -37.09 4.19 -17.97
N ILE A 55 -37.49 3.89 -16.73
CA ILE A 55 -37.03 2.70 -15.99
C ILE A 55 -37.40 1.43 -16.73
N LEU A 56 -38.64 1.28 -17.19
CA LEU A 56 -39.08 0.09 -17.93
C LEU A 56 -38.42 -0.02 -19.33
N LEU A 57 -38.19 1.09 -20.01
CA LEU A 57 -37.42 1.11 -21.24
C LEU A 57 -35.97 0.69 -21.02
N SER A 58 -35.34 1.15 -19.94
CA SER A 58 -34.02 0.73 -19.52
C SER A 58 -33.96 -0.75 -19.27
N ILE A 59 -34.89 -1.30 -18.45
CA ILE A 59 -34.98 -2.75 -18.15
C ILE A 59 -35.15 -3.56 -19.44
N LYS A 60 -35.97 -3.11 -20.39
CA LYS A 60 -36.17 -3.77 -21.69
C LYS A 60 -34.90 -3.76 -22.53
N ASN A 61 -34.23 -2.62 -22.60
CA ASN A 61 -33.01 -2.48 -23.37
C ASN A 61 -31.89 -3.31 -22.75
N ASP A 62 -31.79 -3.30 -21.43
CA ASP A 62 -30.82 -4.08 -20.68
C ASP A 62 -31.06 -5.58 -20.90
N THR A 63 -32.31 -6.04 -20.82
CA THR A 63 -32.67 -7.44 -21.09
C THR A 63 -32.32 -7.84 -22.53
N LYS A 64 -32.54 -6.97 -23.51
CA LYS A 64 -32.19 -7.22 -24.91
C LYS A 64 -30.66 -7.34 -25.06
N ILE A 65 -29.90 -6.41 -24.51
CA ILE A 65 -28.44 -6.40 -24.54
C ILE A 65 -27.91 -7.66 -23.81
N MET A 66 -28.51 -8.02 -22.68
CA MET A 66 -28.15 -9.23 -21.93
C MET A 66 -28.34 -10.48 -22.79
N LEU A 67 -29.46 -10.61 -23.47
CA LEU A 67 -29.76 -11.75 -24.34
C LEU A 67 -28.83 -11.84 -25.53
N GLU A 68 -28.43 -10.71 -26.11
CA GLU A 68 -27.48 -10.66 -27.22
C GLU A 68 -26.04 -11.03 -26.81
N LYS A 69 -25.67 -10.72 -25.54
CA LYS A 69 -24.33 -11.01 -25.00
C LYS A 69 -24.15 -12.45 -24.49
N ILE A 70 -25.26 -13.15 -24.18
CA ILE A 70 -25.20 -14.52 -23.64
C ILE A 70 -25.49 -15.51 -24.75
N LYS A 71 -24.43 -16.00 -25.37
CA LYS A 71 -24.53 -16.98 -26.47
C LYS A 71 -24.88 -18.39 -26.01
N ASP A 72 -24.80 -18.71 -24.72
CA ASP A 72 -24.97 -20.09 -24.25
C ASP A 72 -25.73 -20.16 -22.92
N PHE A 73 -27.06 -20.15 -23.03
CA PHE A 73 -27.97 -20.24 -21.88
C PHE A 73 -27.92 -21.62 -21.17
N LYS A 74 -27.50 -22.70 -21.87
CA LYS A 74 -27.42 -24.03 -21.29
C LYS A 74 -26.42 -24.11 -20.12
N LYS A 75 -25.40 -23.24 -20.12
CA LYS A 75 -24.40 -23.17 -19.04
C LYS A 75 -24.97 -22.75 -17.67
N TYR A 76 -26.19 -22.23 -17.65
CA TYR A 76 -26.86 -21.73 -16.45
C TYR A 76 -28.10 -22.55 -16.06
N SER A 77 -28.32 -23.72 -16.71
CA SER A 77 -29.50 -24.57 -16.47
C SER A 77 -29.57 -25.15 -15.06
N ASP A 78 -28.44 -25.21 -14.36
CA ASP A 78 -28.36 -25.75 -12.99
C ASP A 78 -28.73 -24.73 -11.90
N ILE A 79 -29.01 -23.48 -12.30
CA ILE A 79 -29.46 -22.45 -11.35
C ILE A 79 -30.95 -22.55 -11.19
N GLY A 80 -31.37 -23.21 -10.10
CA GLY A 80 -32.77 -23.53 -9.81
C GLY A 80 -33.70 -22.37 -9.48
N ASP A 81 -33.16 -21.14 -9.52
CA ASP A 81 -33.88 -19.90 -9.20
C ASP A 81 -33.55 -18.80 -10.23
N LEU A 82 -34.58 -18.33 -10.86
CA LEU A 82 -34.54 -17.44 -12.00
C LEU A 82 -34.16 -16.00 -11.63
N TYR A 83 -34.36 -15.59 -10.38
CA TYR A 83 -33.86 -14.33 -9.85
C TYR A 83 -32.32 -14.35 -9.76
N SER A 84 -31.78 -15.45 -9.27
CA SER A 84 -30.34 -15.67 -9.24
C SER A 84 -29.74 -15.67 -10.65
N LEU A 85 -30.39 -16.31 -11.61
CA LEU A 85 -29.95 -16.27 -13.00
C LEU A 85 -29.96 -14.85 -13.57
N TRP A 86 -31.04 -14.10 -13.38
CA TRP A 86 -31.12 -12.71 -13.82
C TRP A 86 -30.05 -11.84 -13.14
N LYS A 87 -29.90 -11.98 -11.83
CA LYS A 87 -28.87 -11.28 -11.06
C LYS A 87 -27.46 -11.52 -11.62
N ILE A 88 -27.14 -12.78 -11.93
CA ILE A 88 -25.85 -13.15 -12.53
C ILE A 88 -25.65 -12.48 -13.90
N ILE A 89 -26.70 -12.53 -14.75
CA ILE A 89 -26.66 -11.96 -16.09
C ILE A 89 -26.48 -10.43 -16.00
N TYR A 90 -27.28 -9.78 -15.16
CA TYR A 90 -27.20 -8.33 -14.93
C TYR A 90 -25.81 -7.94 -14.43
N ILE A 91 -25.28 -8.62 -13.41
CA ILE A 91 -23.96 -8.37 -12.86
C ILE A 91 -22.88 -8.51 -13.95
N LYS A 92 -22.95 -9.55 -14.77
CA LYS A 92 -21.97 -9.74 -15.86
C LYS A 92 -22.00 -8.66 -16.93
N CYS A 93 -23.17 -8.11 -17.23
CA CYS A 93 -23.33 -7.14 -18.31
C CYS A 93 -23.10 -5.70 -17.87
N PHE A 94 -23.49 -5.34 -16.67
CA PHE A 94 -23.62 -3.97 -16.23
C PHE A 94 -22.77 -3.60 -15.01
N ASN A 95 -22.44 -4.55 -14.14
CA ASN A 95 -21.71 -4.20 -12.94
C ASN A 95 -20.24 -3.93 -13.22
N PRO A 96 -19.66 -2.99 -12.49
CA PRO A 96 -18.26 -2.64 -12.63
C PRO A 96 -17.33 -3.77 -12.19
N ILE A 97 -16.10 -3.74 -12.66
CA ILE A 97 -14.99 -4.41 -11.99
C ILE A 97 -14.71 -3.65 -10.69
N ILE A 98 -14.73 -4.32 -9.54
CA ILE A 98 -14.43 -3.66 -8.28
C ILE A 98 -12.94 -3.81 -7.97
N ILE A 99 -12.34 -2.71 -7.54
CA ILE A 99 -10.95 -2.65 -7.04
C ILE A 99 -11.03 -2.20 -5.59
N ILE A 100 -10.51 -3.03 -4.66
CA ILE A 100 -10.42 -2.66 -3.25
C ILE A 100 -9.05 -2.05 -3.00
N GLY A 101 -9.03 -0.77 -2.63
CA GLY A 101 -7.86 0.04 -2.37
C GLY A 101 -7.46 0.94 -3.55
N SER A 102 -7.23 2.22 -3.26
CA SER A 102 -6.76 3.24 -4.19
C SER A 102 -5.28 3.59 -3.98
N GLY A 103 -4.48 2.64 -3.54
CA GLY A 103 -3.01 2.75 -3.54
C GLY A 103 -2.44 2.64 -4.95
N VAL A 104 -1.11 2.74 -5.10
CA VAL A 104 -0.42 2.62 -6.41
C VAL A 104 -0.91 1.42 -7.20
N SER A 105 -1.03 0.24 -6.58
CA SER A 105 -1.47 -0.98 -7.25
C SER A 105 -2.91 -0.86 -7.79
N GLY A 106 -3.85 -0.38 -6.97
CA GLY A 106 -5.25 -0.22 -7.38
C GLY A 106 -5.42 0.82 -8.48
N LEU A 107 -4.73 1.94 -8.39
CA LEU A 107 -4.72 3.00 -9.40
C LEU A 107 -4.09 2.51 -10.71
N THR A 108 -3.01 1.73 -10.65
CA THR A 108 -2.38 1.13 -11.84
C THR A 108 -3.31 0.12 -12.54
N ILE A 109 -4.04 -0.71 -11.76
CA ILE A 109 -5.06 -1.59 -12.32
C ILE A 109 -6.14 -0.76 -13.03
N ALA A 110 -6.67 0.26 -12.35
CA ALA A 110 -7.69 1.15 -12.92
C ALA A 110 -7.22 1.80 -14.23
N SER A 111 -5.98 2.30 -14.28
CA SER A 111 -5.36 2.84 -15.51
C SER A 111 -5.30 1.80 -16.64
N GLY A 112 -4.95 0.55 -16.32
CA GLY A 112 -4.87 -0.54 -17.29
C GLY A 112 -6.23 -1.00 -17.84
N ILE A 113 -7.34 -0.65 -17.17
CA ILE A 113 -8.71 -0.99 -17.57
C ILE A 113 -9.59 0.25 -17.77
N LYS A 114 -8.99 1.41 -18.06
CA LYS A 114 -9.70 2.70 -18.13
C LYS A 114 -10.91 2.70 -19.04
N ASP A 115 -10.89 1.90 -20.11
CA ASP A 115 -11.97 1.76 -21.10
C ASP A 115 -13.11 0.84 -20.62
N ARG A 116 -13.01 0.29 -19.41
CA ARG A 116 -14.01 -0.61 -18.82
C ARG A 116 -14.79 0.10 -17.72
N ASN A 117 -15.95 -0.46 -17.40
CA ASN A 117 -16.68 -0.05 -16.21
C ASN A 117 -15.98 -0.59 -14.98
N PHE A 118 -15.47 0.29 -14.10
CA PHE A 118 -14.85 -0.09 -12.82
C PHE A 118 -15.28 0.86 -11.69
N LEU A 119 -15.12 0.38 -10.46
CA LEU A 119 -15.36 1.12 -9.23
C LEU A 119 -14.21 0.82 -8.26
N ILE A 120 -13.70 1.84 -7.59
CA ILE A 120 -12.69 1.71 -6.56
C ILE A 120 -13.34 1.94 -5.20
N LEU A 121 -13.15 0.99 -4.26
CA LEU A 121 -13.55 1.13 -2.85
C LEU A 121 -12.30 1.45 -2.02
N GLU A 122 -12.26 2.64 -1.45
CA GLU A 122 -11.15 3.11 -0.62
C GLU A 122 -11.59 3.30 0.83
N ALA A 123 -10.84 2.73 1.74
CA ALA A 123 -11.16 2.79 3.17
C ALA A 123 -10.95 4.17 3.79
N ARG A 124 -10.04 4.97 3.23
CA ARG A 124 -9.73 6.32 3.69
C ARG A 124 -10.48 7.38 2.90
N GLU A 125 -10.31 8.63 3.30
CA GLU A 125 -10.84 9.81 2.60
C GLU A 125 -9.93 10.30 1.46
N ARG A 126 -8.79 9.64 1.23
CA ARG A 126 -7.79 10.00 0.23
C ARG A 126 -7.29 8.80 -0.56
N ILE A 127 -6.82 9.04 -1.76
CA ILE A 127 -6.09 8.09 -2.59
C ILE A 127 -4.61 7.99 -2.19
N GLY A 128 -3.87 7.11 -2.86
CA GLY A 128 -2.41 6.95 -2.72
C GLY A 128 -1.99 5.88 -1.72
N GLY A 129 -2.87 5.50 -0.77
CA GLY A 129 -2.55 4.46 0.21
C GLY A 129 -1.33 4.82 1.07
N ARG A 130 -0.22 4.07 0.94
CA ARG A 130 1.05 4.29 1.64
C ARG A 130 1.96 5.31 0.97
N VAL A 131 1.59 5.85 -0.17
CA VAL A 131 2.18 7.06 -0.75
C VAL A 131 1.36 8.24 -0.26
N PHE A 132 2.02 9.17 0.41
CA PHE A 132 1.40 10.39 0.90
C PHE A 132 2.44 11.48 1.07
N THR A 133 2.27 12.57 0.35
CA THR A 133 3.08 13.80 0.46
C THR A 133 2.21 14.88 1.09
N ASN A 134 2.71 15.57 2.10
CA ASN A 134 1.99 16.66 2.74
C ASN A 134 2.06 17.97 1.91
N ASN A 135 1.38 19.01 2.37
CA ASN A 135 1.33 20.31 1.70
C ASN A 135 2.70 21.01 1.58
N ASN A 136 3.68 20.60 2.38
CA ASN A 136 5.04 21.12 2.33
C ASN A 136 5.96 20.31 1.38
N ASN A 137 5.41 19.45 0.53
CA ASN A 137 6.13 18.52 -0.34
C ASN A 137 7.08 17.58 0.42
N LEU A 138 6.65 17.15 1.61
CA LEU A 138 7.36 16.16 2.41
C LEU A 138 6.62 14.82 2.35
N ASP A 139 7.36 13.76 2.11
CA ASP A 139 6.81 12.43 1.98
C ASP A 139 6.64 11.77 3.35
N MET A 140 5.40 11.74 3.83
CA MET A 140 5.01 11.08 5.08
C MET A 140 4.93 9.55 4.91
N GLY A 141 4.87 9.08 3.67
CA GLY A 141 4.89 7.67 3.28
C GLY A 141 6.14 7.31 2.49
N ALA A 142 5.97 6.49 1.45
CA ALA A 142 7.04 6.12 0.53
C ALA A 142 7.60 7.37 -0.17
N ALA A 143 8.92 7.48 -0.23
CA ALA A 143 9.63 8.65 -0.77
C ALA A 143 10.62 8.29 -1.88
N TRP A 144 10.95 7.01 -2.03
CA TRP A 144 12.04 6.55 -2.86
C TRP A 144 11.58 5.74 -4.07
N ILE A 145 12.29 5.91 -5.17
CA ILE A 145 12.35 4.94 -6.27
C ILE A 145 13.69 4.22 -6.17
N HIS A 146 13.63 2.91 -5.93
CA HIS A 146 14.82 2.07 -5.86
C HIS A 146 15.12 1.50 -7.26
N GLY A 147 16.21 2.02 -7.87
CA GLY A 147 16.57 1.70 -9.25
C GLY A 147 15.69 2.40 -10.28
N SER A 148 16.21 3.48 -10.85
CA SER A 148 15.50 4.35 -11.81
C SER A 148 15.74 3.96 -13.27
N ASN A 149 16.21 2.75 -13.53
CA ASN A 149 16.45 2.27 -14.87
C ASN A 149 15.13 1.94 -15.61
N GLN A 150 15.16 1.79 -16.93
CA GLN A 150 13.98 1.61 -17.77
C GLN A 150 13.16 0.34 -17.47
N ASP A 151 13.77 -0.67 -16.86
CA ASP A 151 13.09 -1.92 -16.51
C ASP A 151 12.17 -1.76 -15.29
N ASN A 152 12.32 -0.68 -14.51
CA ASN A 152 11.43 -0.42 -13.39
C ASN A 152 10.03 -0.04 -13.92
N PRO A 153 8.98 -0.82 -13.61
CA PRO A 153 7.63 -0.59 -14.14
C PRO A 153 7.03 0.76 -13.70
N LEU A 154 7.56 1.40 -12.67
CA LEU A 154 7.13 2.73 -12.25
C LEU A 154 7.56 3.82 -13.24
N ASN A 155 8.64 3.62 -14.00
CA ASN A 155 9.18 4.63 -14.92
C ASN A 155 8.22 5.01 -16.06
N LYS A 156 7.25 4.17 -16.37
CA LYS A 156 6.17 4.54 -17.29
C LYS A 156 5.25 5.66 -16.78
N PHE A 157 5.29 5.93 -15.47
CA PHE A 157 4.49 6.97 -14.82
C PHE A 157 5.33 8.10 -14.23
N VAL A 158 6.65 7.99 -14.26
CA VAL A 158 7.56 8.94 -13.61
C VAL A 158 8.38 9.65 -14.67
N ASP A 159 8.35 10.96 -14.62
CA ASP A 159 9.30 11.79 -15.36
C ASP A 159 10.65 11.76 -14.63
N ILE A 160 11.70 11.26 -15.31
CA ILE A 160 13.06 11.16 -14.77
C ILE A 160 13.58 12.53 -14.34
N ASP A 161 13.23 13.59 -15.04
CA ASP A 161 13.62 14.96 -14.69
C ASP A 161 12.96 15.46 -13.41
N SER A 162 11.91 14.81 -12.95
CA SER A 162 11.26 15.05 -11.66
C SER A 162 11.95 14.39 -10.47
N LEU A 163 12.98 13.58 -10.70
CA LEU A 163 13.70 12.82 -9.69
C LEU A 163 14.98 13.53 -9.26
N ILE A 164 15.40 13.25 -8.03
CA ILE A 164 16.70 13.64 -7.47
C ILE A 164 17.49 12.34 -7.26
N PRO A 165 18.52 12.05 -8.05
CA PRO A 165 19.39 10.92 -7.78
C PRO A 165 20.15 11.16 -6.47
N VAL A 166 20.10 10.19 -5.57
CA VAL A 166 20.70 10.29 -4.24
C VAL A 166 21.85 9.29 -4.06
N SER A 167 21.68 8.07 -4.55
CA SER A 167 22.67 7.01 -4.45
C SER A 167 22.52 6.04 -5.61
N THR A 168 23.63 5.47 -6.07
CA THR A 168 23.65 4.43 -7.11
C THR A 168 23.78 3.03 -6.55
N CYS A 169 23.88 2.85 -5.21
CA CYS A 169 24.33 1.60 -4.64
C CYS A 169 23.54 1.17 -3.42
N ASN A 170 23.47 -0.15 -3.31
CA ASN A 170 23.16 -0.82 -2.06
C ASN A 170 24.25 -0.46 -1.01
N PRO A 171 23.89 0.10 0.15
CA PRO A 171 24.87 0.52 1.15
C PRO A 171 25.75 -0.61 1.69
N TRP A 172 25.35 -1.87 1.52
CA TRP A 172 26.19 -3.01 1.92
C TRP A 172 27.21 -3.46 0.88
N MET A 173 26.96 -3.20 -0.40
CA MET A 173 27.70 -3.89 -1.47
C MET A 173 28.80 -3.04 -2.10
N HIS A 174 28.74 -1.72 -2.01
CA HIS A 174 29.67 -0.85 -2.73
C HIS A 174 30.07 0.35 -1.91
N SER A 175 31.28 0.29 -1.44
CA SER A 175 31.93 1.31 -0.64
C SER A 175 32.07 2.67 -1.33
N GLU A 176 32.30 2.69 -2.63
CA GLU A 176 32.72 3.91 -3.34
C GLU A 176 31.62 4.99 -3.43
N ASN A 177 30.34 4.60 -3.29
CA ASN A 177 29.21 5.51 -3.43
C ASN A 177 28.24 5.49 -2.25
N THR A 178 28.58 4.86 -1.14
CA THR A 178 27.75 4.86 0.06
C THR A 178 27.85 6.21 0.73
N GLN A 179 26.80 7.01 0.63
CA GLN A 179 26.75 8.35 1.22
C GLN A 179 26.17 8.37 2.64
N ILE A 180 26.24 7.25 3.36
CA ILE A 180 25.85 7.22 4.77
C ILE A 180 27.08 7.56 5.60
N LYS A 181 27.01 8.65 6.34
CA LYS A 181 28.02 9.01 7.33
C LYS A 181 27.61 8.48 8.68
N TYR A 182 28.53 7.81 9.37
CA TYR A 182 28.38 7.45 10.76
C TYR A 182 28.89 8.59 11.65
N LEU A 183 28.04 9.12 12.50
CA LEU A 183 28.48 10.05 13.52
C LEU A 183 28.87 9.23 14.77
N ASN A 184 30.15 9.02 14.94
CA ASN A 184 30.70 8.49 16.17
C ASN A 184 31.33 9.64 16.98
N LYS A 185 31.13 9.65 18.30
CA LYS A 185 31.72 10.66 19.20
C LYS A 185 33.25 10.78 19.09
N THR A 186 33.91 9.77 18.54
CA THR A 186 35.35 9.65 18.53
C THR A 186 36.02 9.75 17.17
N HIS A 187 35.31 9.50 16.06
CA HIS A 187 35.95 9.45 14.74
C HIS A 187 34.98 9.80 13.61
N ASN A 188 35.36 10.72 12.76
CA ASN A 188 34.80 10.80 11.42
C ASN A 188 35.23 9.54 10.65
N ILE A 189 34.28 8.71 10.25
CA ILE A 189 34.57 7.48 9.52
C ILE A 189 35.19 7.84 8.17
N THR A 190 36.44 7.42 7.98
CA THR A 190 37.15 7.58 6.72
C THR A 190 36.56 6.65 5.65
N GLU A 191 36.85 6.90 4.38
CA GLU A 191 36.47 6.01 3.28
C GLU A 191 36.98 4.58 3.49
N GLU A 192 38.21 4.44 3.97
CA GLU A 192 38.79 3.14 4.30
C GLU A 192 37.97 2.39 5.37
N THR A 193 37.56 3.07 6.45
CA THR A 193 36.72 2.47 7.49
C THR A 193 35.36 2.03 6.95
N ARG A 194 34.77 2.80 6.02
CA ARG A 194 33.51 2.42 5.37
C ARG A 194 33.66 1.15 4.51
N GLN A 195 34.76 1.03 3.78
CA GLN A 195 35.05 -0.17 2.98
C GLN A 195 35.22 -1.40 3.84
N ILE A 196 35.92 -1.27 4.96
CA ILE A 196 36.07 -2.33 5.94
C ILE A 196 34.70 -2.75 6.48
N LEU A 197 33.86 -1.79 6.90
CA LEU A 197 32.52 -2.06 7.42
C LEU A 197 31.62 -2.75 6.39
N ALA A 198 31.62 -2.29 5.14
CA ALA A 198 30.86 -2.92 4.06
C ALA A 198 31.31 -4.37 3.81
N SER A 199 32.61 -4.63 3.86
CA SER A 199 33.17 -5.98 3.74
C SER A 199 32.71 -6.88 4.90
N LYS A 200 32.73 -6.38 6.13
CA LYS A 200 32.23 -7.09 7.32
C LYS A 200 30.75 -7.42 7.19
N TRP A 201 29.92 -6.44 6.81
CA TRP A 201 28.49 -6.66 6.63
C TRP A 201 28.17 -7.68 5.55
N ASN A 202 28.91 -7.68 4.43
CA ASN A 202 28.78 -8.70 3.40
C ASN A 202 29.14 -10.11 3.91
N SER A 203 30.20 -10.21 4.71
CA SER A 203 30.59 -11.47 5.34
C SER A 203 29.51 -11.98 6.29
N LEU A 204 28.95 -11.11 7.12
CA LEU A 204 27.84 -11.44 8.02
C LEU A 204 26.59 -11.87 7.26
N ALA A 205 26.20 -11.09 6.23
CA ALA A 205 25.05 -11.41 5.39
C ALA A 205 25.18 -12.81 4.77
N THR A 206 26.36 -13.13 4.23
CA THR A 206 26.64 -14.45 3.63
C THR A 206 26.57 -15.57 4.67
N LYS A 207 27.21 -15.40 5.83
CA LYS A 207 27.19 -16.40 6.91
C LYS A 207 25.77 -16.65 7.42
N ILE A 208 25.01 -15.58 7.74
CA ILE A 208 23.64 -15.67 8.24
C ILE A 208 22.72 -16.24 7.16
N GLY A 209 22.85 -15.80 5.91
CA GLY A 209 22.05 -16.26 4.78
C GLY A 209 22.21 -17.74 4.45
N SER A 210 23.34 -18.35 4.81
CA SER A 210 23.58 -19.78 4.64
C SER A 210 22.79 -20.65 5.64
N ILE A 211 22.33 -20.09 6.74
CA ILE A 211 21.56 -20.79 7.78
C ILE A 211 20.10 -20.91 7.34
N GLN A 212 19.55 -22.11 7.37
CA GLN A 212 18.18 -22.35 6.92
C GLN A 212 17.18 -22.42 8.07
N ASN A 213 15.94 -22.08 7.79
CA ASN A 213 14.79 -22.21 8.70
C ASN A 213 14.93 -21.45 10.03
N LYS A 214 15.67 -20.35 10.04
CA LYS A 214 15.83 -19.46 11.18
C LYS A 214 15.46 -18.02 10.82
N THR A 215 15.27 -17.22 11.86
CA THR A 215 15.20 -15.77 11.74
C THR A 215 16.60 -15.15 11.69
N ILE A 216 16.70 -13.91 11.21
CA ILE A 216 17.99 -13.21 11.14
C ILE A 216 18.66 -13.13 12.51
N ILE A 217 17.89 -12.83 13.57
CA ILE A 217 18.48 -12.77 14.92
C ILE A 217 19.00 -14.13 15.39
N GLU A 218 18.28 -15.22 15.13
CA GLU A 218 18.74 -16.57 15.48
C GLU A 218 19.98 -16.95 14.68
N GLY A 219 20.03 -16.60 13.39
CA GLY A 219 21.22 -16.81 12.56
C GLY A 219 22.40 -15.94 13.01
N PHE A 220 22.16 -14.71 13.41
CA PHE A 220 23.18 -13.82 13.97
C PHE A 220 23.79 -14.41 15.27
N GLU A 221 22.96 -14.88 16.20
CA GLU A 221 23.42 -15.51 17.44
C GLU A 221 24.35 -16.71 17.21
N GLU A 222 24.21 -17.42 16.08
CA GLU A 222 25.09 -18.55 15.74
C GLU A 222 26.46 -18.13 15.19
N VAL A 223 26.54 -16.94 14.57
CA VAL A 223 27.78 -16.51 13.90
C VAL A 223 28.57 -15.46 14.66
N LYS A 224 27.94 -14.77 15.61
CA LYS A 224 28.54 -13.62 16.31
C LYS A 224 29.84 -13.94 17.06
N ASP A 225 29.92 -15.12 17.68
CA ASP A 225 31.10 -15.53 18.47
C ASP A 225 32.33 -15.83 17.60
N ASN A 226 32.14 -15.94 16.28
CA ASN A 226 33.20 -16.12 15.28
C ASN A 226 33.53 -14.84 14.51
N CYS A 227 33.11 -13.68 15.02
CA CYS A 227 33.37 -12.38 14.44
C CYS A 227 34.29 -11.58 15.36
N ASP A 228 35.45 -11.15 14.81
CA ASP A 228 36.38 -10.24 15.51
C ASP A 228 35.89 -8.78 15.45
N ASP A 229 34.62 -8.59 15.26
CA ASP A 229 34.02 -7.28 15.02
C ASP A 229 33.55 -6.65 16.32
N SER A 230 33.59 -5.32 16.41
CA SER A 230 33.00 -4.62 17.52
C SER A 230 31.48 -4.83 17.53
N ASP A 231 30.89 -4.92 18.72
CA ASP A 231 29.44 -5.02 18.88
C ASP A 231 28.69 -3.90 18.14
N GLU A 232 29.28 -2.70 18.08
CA GLU A 232 28.73 -1.53 17.40
C GLU A 232 28.54 -1.78 15.88
N ASP A 233 29.56 -2.33 15.23
CA ASP A 233 29.51 -2.66 13.79
C ASP A 233 28.48 -3.74 13.50
N LEU A 234 28.38 -4.75 14.36
CA LEU A 234 27.45 -5.86 14.22
C LEU A 234 26.00 -5.39 14.39
N PHE A 235 25.74 -4.58 15.40
CA PHE A 235 24.37 -4.10 15.67
C PHE A 235 23.92 -3.06 14.65
N SER A 236 24.81 -2.23 14.10
CA SER A 236 24.47 -1.33 13.01
C SER A 236 23.99 -2.09 11.75
N PHE A 237 24.62 -3.24 11.46
CA PHE A 237 24.17 -4.12 10.38
C PHE A 237 22.73 -4.62 10.61
N LEU A 238 22.43 -5.14 11.79
CA LEU A 238 21.09 -5.62 12.13
C LEU A 238 20.04 -4.51 12.04
N TYR A 239 20.37 -3.33 12.56
CA TYR A 239 19.49 -2.17 12.47
C TYR A 239 19.22 -1.77 11.00
N MET A 240 20.25 -1.79 10.15
CA MET A 240 20.08 -1.46 8.76
C MET A 240 19.19 -2.47 8.02
N ILE A 241 19.21 -3.77 8.36
CA ILE A 241 18.23 -4.72 7.82
C ILE A 241 16.80 -4.29 8.16
N GLU A 242 16.57 -3.85 9.41
CA GLU A 242 15.24 -3.37 9.80
C GLU A 242 14.85 -2.09 9.09
N VAL A 243 15.77 -1.16 8.85
CA VAL A 243 15.53 0.05 8.04
C VAL A 243 15.06 -0.32 6.64
N TRP A 244 15.71 -1.29 6.00
CA TRP A 244 15.36 -1.71 4.64
C TRP A 244 14.04 -2.44 4.55
N CYS A 245 13.75 -3.30 5.51
CA CYS A 245 12.58 -4.17 5.47
C CYS A 245 11.36 -3.55 6.16
N GLY A 246 11.55 -2.57 7.05
CA GLY A 246 10.51 -2.08 7.96
C GLY A 246 10.00 -3.14 8.93
N GLY A 247 10.65 -4.31 8.99
CA GLY A 247 10.26 -5.46 9.80
C GLY A 247 11.33 -5.83 10.81
N SER A 248 10.90 -6.41 11.95
CA SER A 248 11.82 -6.86 12.99
C SER A 248 12.63 -8.07 12.51
N ILE A 249 13.93 -8.06 12.74
CA ILE A 249 14.84 -9.19 12.47
C ILE A 249 14.44 -10.48 13.20
N LYS A 250 13.58 -10.40 14.21
CA LYS A 250 12.94 -11.56 14.87
C LYS A 250 11.90 -12.26 14.00
N ASN A 251 11.46 -11.60 12.95
CA ASN A 251 10.39 -12.08 12.05
C ASN A 251 10.85 -12.24 10.62
N ILE A 252 12.06 -11.79 10.28
CA ILE A 252 12.64 -11.92 8.93
C ILE A 252 13.45 -13.20 8.88
N SER A 253 13.22 -14.02 7.84
CA SER A 253 13.96 -15.26 7.61
C SER A 253 15.40 -14.97 7.20
N THR A 254 16.34 -15.82 7.63
CA THR A 254 17.74 -15.81 7.16
C THR A 254 17.85 -15.95 5.64
N SER A 255 16.88 -16.63 4.99
CA SER A 255 16.81 -16.75 3.53
C SER A 255 16.72 -15.42 2.80
N PHE A 256 16.32 -14.34 3.50
CA PHE A 256 16.33 -12.98 2.98
C PHE A 256 17.75 -12.52 2.60
N LEU A 257 18.76 -12.95 3.34
CA LEU A 257 20.18 -12.63 3.12
C LEU A 257 20.88 -13.63 2.21
N ASN A 258 20.18 -14.63 1.65
CA ASN A 258 20.75 -15.54 0.69
C ASN A 258 21.12 -14.77 -0.60
N GLU A 259 22.32 -15.03 -1.15
CA GLU A 259 22.84 -14.33 -2.35
C GLU A 259 21.85 -14.29 -3.52
N ASN A 260 21.07 -15.35 -3.73
CA ASN A 260 20.09 -15.41 -4.80
C ASN A 260 18.84 -14.53 -4.54
N ASN A 261 18.56 -14.18 -3.29
CA ASN A 261 17.41 -13.36 -2.91
C ASN A 261 17.82 -11.94 -2.55
N TYR A 262 19.08 -11.76 -2.17
CA TYR A 262 19.57 -10.51 -1.61
C TYR A 262 19.65 -9.38 -2.63
N THR A 263 20.17 -9.66 -3.83
CA THR A 263 20.23 -8.69 -4.92
C THR A 263 18.86 -8.34 -5.47
N ASN A 264 17.94 -9.32 -5.51
CA ASN A 264 16.64 -9.20 -6.16
C ASN A 264 15.53 -8.73 -5.20
N ALA A 265 15.64 -9.04 -3.92
CA ALA A 265 14.57 -8.76 -2.95
C ALA A 265 14.63 -7.35 -2.36
N LEU A 266 15.82 -6.78 -2.14
CA LEU A 266 15.98 -5.48 -1.49
C LEU A 266 15.73 -4.29 -2.42
N PHE A 267 16.21 -4.37 -3.67
CA PHE A 267 16.21 -3.21 -4.57
C PHE A 267 15.61 -3.51 -5.94
N GLY A 268 15.17 -4.75 -6.17
CA GLY A 268 14.81 -5.24 -7.49
C GLY A 268 16.04 -5.20 -8.42
N ASP A 269 15.99 -5.96 -9.50
CA ASP A 269 17.03 -5.99 -10.55
C ASP A 269 16.96 -4.77 -11.48
N TYR A 270 16.30 -3.70 -11.06
CA TYR A 270 16.07 -2.59 -11.99
C TYR A 270 17.32 -1.77 -12.27
N GLY A 271 18.33 -1.81 -11.42
CA GLY A 271 19.53 -1.01 -11.61
C GLY A 271 19.28 0.50 -11.64
N GLY A 272 20.33 1.27 -11.87
CA GLY A 272 20.25 2.72 -11.89
C GLY A 272 20.26 3.36 -10.49
N SER A 273 20.01 4.66 -10.44
CA SER A 273 20.07 5.43 -9.21
C SER A 273 18.87 5.20 -8.32
N HIS A 274 19.09 5.22 -7.01
CA HIS A 274 18.03 5.40 -6.04
C HIS A 274 17.67 6.88 -5.98
N CYS A 275 16.40 7.21 -6.16
CA CYS A 275 15.97 8.59 -6.35
C CYS A 275 14.87 8.98 -5.35
N LEU A 276 14.88 10.25 -4.97
CA LEU A 276 13.76 10.93 -4.32
C LEU A 276 12.96 11.74 -5.34
N PHE A 277 11.68 11.96 -5.06
CA PHE A 277 10.86 12.88 -5.85
C PHE A 277 11.13 14.34 -5.45
N LYS A 278 11.37 15.24 -6.43
CA LYS A 278 11.55 16.70 -6.18
C LYS A 278 10.37 17.29 -5.43
N ASN A 279 9.16 16.98 -5.90
CA ASN A 279 7.90 17.54 -5.40
C ASN A 279 7.10 16.54 -4.56
N GLY A 280 7.75 15.47 -4.10
CA GLY A 280 7.14 14.41 -3.33
C GLY A 280 6.52 13.29 -4.19
N ALA A 281 6.36 12.14 -3.57
CA ALA A 281 5.93 10.91 -4.23
C ALA A 281 4.45 10.92 -4.68
N ASN A 282 3.64 11.88 -4.24
CA ASN A 282 2.29 12.08 -4.77
C ASN A 282 2.30 12.37 -6.27
N THR A 283 3.41 12.89 -6.83
CA THR A 283 3.57 13.09 -8.28
C THR A 283 3.43 11.78 -9.07
N LEU A 284 3.83 10.63 -8.50
CA LEU A 284 3.56 9.31 -9.07
C LEU A 284 2.06 9.03 -9.13
N ILE A 285 1.31 9.32 -8.07
CA ILE A 285 -0.15 9.13 -8.03
C ILE A 285 -0.82 10.01 -9.07
N GLU A 286 -0.42 11.27 -9.17
CA GLU A 286 -0.93 12.22 -10.15
C GLU A 286 -0.63 11.76 -11.57
N SER A 287 0.55 11.24 -11.83
CA SER A 287 0.94 10.72 -13.15
C SER A 287 0.12 9.50 -13.56
N ILE A 288 -0.22 8.60 -12.63
CA ILE A 288 -1.14 7.49 -12.91
C ILE A 288 -2.54 8.04 -13.27
N ILE A 289 -3.03 9.03 -12.51
CA ILE A 289 -4.34 9.65 -12.78
C ILE A 289 -4.33 10.42 -14.10
N ASN A 290 -3.22 11.01 -14.50
CA ASN A 290 -3.07 11.70 -15.78
C ASN A 290 -3.21 10.77 -17.01
N THR A 291 -3.22 9.46 -16.83
CA THR A 291 -3.52 8.50 -17.89
C THR A 291 -5.01 8.46 -18.27
N PHE A 292 -5.90 9.02 -17.44
CA PHE A 292 -7.33 9.11 -17.71
C PHE A 292 -7.63 10.40 -18.48
N ASP A 293 -8.45 10.28 -19.52
CA ASP A 293 -8.81 11.39 -20.40
C ASP A 293 -9.67 12.44 -19.67
N ASP A 294 -10.55 11.98 -18.75
CA ASP A 294 -11.36 12.82 -17.87
C ASP A 294 -11.15 12.45 -16.40
N LYS A 295 -10.41 13.31 -15.69
CA LYS A 295 -10.13 13.14 -14.28
C LYS A 295 -11.40 13.28 -13.41
N THR A 296 -12.34 14.13 -13.80
CA THR A 296 -13.59 14.31 -13.06
C THR A 296 -14.40 13.02 -13.08
N GLU A 297 -14.52 12.38 -14.22
CA GLU A 297 -15.19 11.08 -14.35
C GLU A 297 -14.41 9.98 -13.63
N PHE A 298 -13.07 10.03 -13.63
CA PHE A 298 -12.27 9.09 -12.83
C PHE A 298 -12.58 9.20 -11.35
N TYR A 299 -12.58 10.41 -10.77
CA TYR A 299 -12.87 10.59 -9.34
C TYR A 299 -14.28 10.16 -8.95
N LYS A 300 -15.26 10.27 -9.84
CA LYS A 300 -16.62 9.73 -9.62
C LYS A 300 -16.65 8.20 -9.49
N LYS A 301 -15.61 7.50 -9.95
CA LYS A 301 -15.49 6.04 -9.81
C LYS A 301 -14.86 5.60 -8.48
N ILE A 302 -14.52 6.54 -7.60
CA ILE A 302 -13.97 6.22 -6.28
C ILE A 302 -15.05 6.42 -5.21
N ARG A 303 -15.17 5.44 -4.33
CA ARG A 303 -15.99 5.50 -3.12
C ARG A 303 -15.05 5.53 -1.92
N TYR A 304 -14.93 6.69 -1.30
CA TYR A 304 -14.14 6.90 -0.09
C TYR A 304 -14.87 6.40 1.15
N ASN A 305 -14.15 6.19 2.23
CA ASN A 305 -14.68 5.73 3.53
C ASN A 305 -15.44 4.40 3.41
N GLN A 306 -15.03 3.54 2.47
CA GLN A 306 -15.62 2.22 2.26
C GLN A 306 -14.66 1.14 2.76
N ILE A 307 -14.80 0.79 4.03
CA ILE A 307 -14.01 -0.29 4.64
C ILE A 307 -14.68 -1.61 4.31
N VAL A 308 -14.04 -2.41 3.47
CA VAL A 308 -14.55 -3.74 3.09
C VAL A 308 -14.35 -4.70 4.25
N THR A 309 -15.42 -5.38 4.64
CA THR A 309 -15.44 -6.33 5.76
C THR A 309 -15.71 -7.78 5.32
N HIS A 310 -16.52 -7.97 4.26
CA HIS A 310 -16.87 -9.30 3.76
C HIS A 310 -16.85 -9.33 2.23
N VAL A 311 -16.42 -10.46 1.71
CA VAL A 311 -16.48 -10.78 0.28
C VAL A 311 -17.18 -12.13 0.14
N ILE A 312 -18.36 -12.12 -0.46
CA ILE A 312 -19.12 -13.33 -0.78
C ILE A 312 -18.95 -13.59 -2.28
N TYR A 313 -18.50 -14.77 -2.66
CA TYR A 313 -18.23 -15.07 -4.06
C TYR A 313 -18.63 -16.50 -4.46
N ASN A 314 -18.97 -16.64 -5.70
CA ASN A 314 -19.21 -17.91 -6.37
C ASN A 314 -18.69 -17.85 -7.81
N ASP A 315 -18.97 -18.87 -8.60
CA ASP A 315 -18.51 -18.95 -9.99
C ASP A 315 -19.10 -17.86 -10.90
N TYR A 316 -20.12 -17.16 -10.43
CA TYR A 316 -20.92 -16.25 -11.26
C TYR A 316 -20.77 -14.78 -10.90
N TYR A 317 -20.69 -14.43 -9.62
CA TYR A 317 -20.61 -13.05 -9.15
C TYR A 317 -19.88 -12.93 -7.81
N VAL A 318 -19.57 -11.71 -7.45
CA VAL A 318 -18.99 -11.34 -6.16
C VAL A 318 -19.83 -10.24 -5.52
N GLU A 319 -20.12 -10.38 -4.25
CA GLU A 319 -20.67 -9.32 -3.39
C GLU A 319 -19.60 -8.83 -2.44
N VAL A 320 -19.42 -7.51 -2.37
CA VAL A 320 -18.46 -6.84 -1.50
C VAL A 320 -19.25 -6.02 -0.48
N HIS A 321 -19.11 -6.36 0.79
CA HIS A 321 -19.81 -5.70 1.89
C HIS A 321 -18.85 -4.75 2.62
N THR A 322 -19.36 -3.60 3.00
CA THR A 322 -18.59 -2.57 3.70
C THR A 322 -19.13 -2.36 5.12
N SER A 323 -18.32 -1.78 5.99
CA SER A 323 -18.64 -1.56 7.41
C SER A 323 -19.84 -0.64 7.64
N ASP A 324 -20.19 0.21 6.66
CA ASP A 324 -21.36 1.09 6.68
C ASP A 324 -22.64 0.40 6.15
N GLY A 325 -22.59 -0.92 5.93
CA GLY A 325 -23.73 -1.74 5.52
C GLY A 325 -24.06 -1.72 4.03
N LYS A 326 -23.24 -1.06 3.19
CA LYS A 326 -23.44 -1.09 1.73
C LYS A 326 -22.97 -2.40 1.13
N ILE A 327 -23.62 -2.80 0.04
CA ILE A 327 -23.31 -3.99 -0.74
C ILE A 327 -23.03 -3.57 -2.20
N TYR A 328 -21.89 -4.00 -2.70
CA TYR A 328 -21.49 -3.77 -4.10
C TYR A 328 -21.38 -5.12 -4.82
N ASN A 329 -22.00 -5.22 -5.97
CA ASN A 329 -21.96 -6.43 -6.79
C ASN A 329 -20.97 -6.25 -7.96
N CYS A 330 -20.21 -7.29 -8.28
CA CYS A 330 -19.32 -7.30 -9.42
C CYS A 330 -19.14 -8.70 -10.01
N ASN A 331 -18.62 -8.73 -11.24
CA ASN A 331 -18.24 -10.00 -11.87
C ASN A 331 -16.74 -10.29 -11.71
N LYS A 332 -15.96 -9.29 -11.38
CA LYS A 332 -14.52 -9.38 -11.11
C LYS A 332 -14.13 -8.47 -9.97
N LEU A 333 -13.31 -9.00 -9.09
CA LEU A 333 -12.79 -8.29 -7.93
C LEU A 333 -11.26 -8.29 -7.97
N CYS A 334 -10.66 -7.12 -7.82
CA CYS A 334 -9.22 -6.94 -7.60
C CYS A 334 -9.00 -6.46 -6.17
N ILE A 335 -8.25 -7.21 -5.39
CA ILE A 335 -7.93 -6.85 -4.00
C ILE A 335 -6.49 -6.37 -3.95
N THR A 336 -6.29 -5.09 -3.60
CA THR A 336 -4.96 -4.45 -3.57
C THR A 336 -4.59 -3.92 -2.18
N VAL A 337 -5.32 -4.35 -1.17
CA VAL A 337 -5.03 -4.00 0.22
C VAL A 337 -3.82 -4.75 0.76
N PRO A 338 -3.08 -4.17 1.71
CA PRO A 338 -1.96 -4.84 2.36
C PRO A 338 -2.38 -6.09 3.13
N PRO A 339 -1.46 -7.04 3.40
CA PRO A 339 -1.76 -8.27 4.13
C PRO A 339 -2.40 -8.05 5.52
N GLY A 340 -2.10 -6.96 6.23
CA GLY A 340 -2.75 -6.64 7.50
C GLY A 340 -4.27 -6.52 7.34
N PRO A 341 -4.78 -5.47 6.68
CA PRO A 341 -6.22 -5.29 6.44
C PRO A 341 -6.87 -6.45 5.67
N LEU A 342 -6.10 -7.17 4.83
CA LEU A 342 -6.62 -8.34 4.12
C LEU A 342 -7.08 -9.46 5.07
N LYS A 343 -6.40 -9.61 6.22
CA LYS A 343 -6.76 -10.61 7.24
C LYS A 343 -8.09 -10.30 7.95
N ASP A 344 -8.49 -9.03 7.93
CA ASP A 344 -9.73 -8.57 8.56
C ASP A 344 -10.95 -8.73 7.63
N ILE A 345 -10.72 -9.08 6.36
CA ILE A 345 -11.79 -9.36 5.40
C ILE A 345 -12.24 -10.81 5.51
N THR A 346 -13.50 -11.04 5.82
CA THR A 346 -14.11 -12.36 5.82
C THR A 346 -14.48 -12.77 4.39
N PHE A 347 -14.11 -13.99 3.99
CA PHE A 347 -14.44 -14.57 2.68
C PHE A 347 -15.46 -15.68 2.80
N SER A 348 -16.47 -15.69 1.93
CA SER A 348 -17.47 -16.74 1.83
C SER A 348 -17.65 -17.19 0.36
N PRO A 349 -17.28 -18.42 0.00
CA PRO A 349 -16.64 -19.43 0.83
C PRO A 349 -15.26 -18.99 1.33
N PRO A 350 -14.73 -19.60 2.39
CA PRO A 350 -13.42 -19.23 2.93
C PRO A 350 -12.31 -19.46 1.90
N LEU A 351 -11.23 -18.67 2.01
CA LEU A 351 -10.04 -18.88 1.19
C LEU A 351 -9.47 -20.29 1.42
N LYS A 352 -8.82 -20.85 0.40
CA LYS A 352 -8.16 -22.15 0.52
C LYS A 352 -7.16 -22.17 1.68
N ASN A 353 -7.05 -23.31 2.35
CA ASN A 353 -6.21 -23.47 3.54
C ASN A 353 -4.75 -23.03 3.32
N GLU A 354 -4.20 -23.30 2.12
CA GLU A 354 -2.83 -22.90 1.78
C GLU A 354 -2.68 -21.35 1.80
N ARG A 355 -3.69 -20.62 1.31
CA ARG A 355 -3.70 -19.15 1.32
C ARG A 355 -3.84 -18.60 2.73
N VAL A 356 -4.74 -19.19 3.54
CA VAL A 356 -4.92 -18.81 4.94
C VAL A 356 -3.63 -19.04 5.71
N SER A 357 -3.00 -20.22 5.52
CA SER A 357 -1.71 -20.54 6.14
C SER A 357 -0.60 -19.60 5.71
N ALA A 358 -0.52 -19.25 4.42
CA ALA A 358 0.46 -18.28 3.94
C ALA A 358 0.23 -16.89 4.55
N LEU A 359 -1.00 -16.40 4.55
CA LEU A 359 -1.35 -15.09 5.14
C LEU A 359 -1.05 -15.04 6.64
N SER A 360 -1.25 -16.12 7.40
CA SER A 360 -0.96 -16.16 8.83
C SER A 360 0.52 -15.96 9.13
N LYS A 361 1.42 -16.39 8.21
CA LYS A 361 2.87 -16.26 8.34
C LYS A 361 3.39 -14.88 7.93
N ILE A 362 2.63 -14.12 7.14
CA ILE A 362 3.02 -12.76 6.73
C ILE A 362 2.70 -11.80 7.86
N LYS A 363 3.73 -11.08 8.33
CA LYS A 363 3.58 -10.01 9.31
C LYS A 363 3.77 -8.64 8.64
N MET A 364 3.06 -7.65 9.14
CA MET A 364 3.29 -6.26 8.76
C MET A 364 4.41 -5.69 9.61
N GLY A 365 5.34 -5.02 8.95
CA GLY A 365 6.33 -4.21 9.62
C GLY A 365 5.79 -2.82 9.97
N SER A 366 6.64 -2.04 10.63
CA SER A 366 6.41 -0.63 10.89
C SER A 366 7.56 0.19 10.32
N TYR A 367 7.23 1.36 9.82
CA TYR A 367 8.20 2.31 9.30
C TYR A 367 7.71 3.72 9.65
N LYS A 368 8.12 4.21 10.81
CA LYS A 368 7.73 5.54 11.27
C LYS A 368 8.82 6.54 10.89
N LYS A 369 8.41 7.64 10.31
CA LYS A 369 9.25 8.77 9.91
C LYS A 369 8.91 9.95 10.78
N ILE A 370 9.89 10.56 11.39
CA ILE A 370 9.74 11.76 12.21
C ILE A 370 10.54 12.87 11.54
N GLN A 371 9.82 13.84 11.00
CA GLN A 371 10.40 14.97 10.30
C GLN A 371 10.47 16.16 11.26
N ILE A 372 11.67 16.71 11.42
CA ILE A 372 11.96 17.81 12.32
C ILE A 372 12.45 18.98 11.48
N GLU A 373 11.69 20.08 11.52
CA GLU A 373 12.03 21.32 10.83
C GLU A 373 12.76 22.29 11.77
N PHE A 374 13.81 22.92 11.25
CA PHE A 374 14.53 23.99 11.93
C PHE A 374 14.41 25.31 11.15
N ASN A 375 14.81 26.44 11.76
CA ASN A 375 14.99 27.65 10.96
C ASN A 375 16.20 27.52 10.03
N LYS A 376 16.24 28.25 8.94
CA LYS A 376 17.34 28.16 7.95
C LYS A 376 18.70 28.58 8.54
N GLU A 377 18.68 29.52 9.46
CA GLU A 377 19.83 30.02 10.21
C GLU A 377 20.33 29.04 11.27
N ASP A 378 19.49 28.07 11.68
CA ASP A 378 19.75 27.14 12.77
C ASP A 378 20.24 25.77 12.29
N ILE A 379 20.76 25.69 11.07
CA ILE A 379 21.28 24.43 10.52
C ILE A 379 22.63 24.10 11.17
N PHE A 380 22.61 23.28 12.22
CA PHE A 380 23.78 22.86 12.99
C PHE A 380 24.53 21.67 12.37
N TRP A 381 23.91 20.95 11.42
CA TRP A 381 24.50 19.81 10.71
C TRP A 381 25.04 20.17 9.31
N GLY A 382 25.40 21.44 9.11
CA GLY A 382 25.81 21.97 7.81
C GLY A 382 27.11 21.37 7.26
N ASP A 383 27.92 20.74 8.10
CA ASP A 383 29.13 20.00 7.77
C ASP A 383 28.87 18.58 7.23
N ILE A 384 27.62 18.09 7.34
CA ILE A 384 27.25 16.77 6.84
C ILE A 384 26.91 16.87 5.35
N ASP A 385 27.93 16.63 4.52
CA ASP A 385 27.81 16.54 3.06
C ASP A 385 27.39 15.12 2.66
N SER A 386 26.20 14.72 3.09
CA SER A 386 25.63 13.40 2.82
C SER A 386 24.09 13.43 2.88
N PRO A 387 23.40 12.68 2.00
CA PRO A 387 21.94 12.59 2.04
C PRO A 387 21.41 11.86 3.28
N MET A 388 22.25 11.03 3.90
CA MET A 388 21.90 10.25 5.09
C MET A 388 23.09 10.16 6.04
N PHE A 389 22.79 10.06 7.33
CA PHE A 389 23.77 9.76 8.36
C PHE A 389 23.14 8.93 9.48
N LEU A 390 23.97 8.17 10.18
CA LEU A 390 23.57 7.31 11.29
C LEU A 390 24.11 7.88 12.60
N THR A 391 23.23 8.02 13.60
CA THR A 391 23.65 8.29 14.96
C THR A 391 23.58 7.01 15.79
N TYR A 392 24.51 6.88 16.71
CA TYR A 392 24.62 5.73 17.61
C TYR A 392 24.70 6.21 19.06
N ASN A 393 23.92 5.58 19.94
CA ASN A 393 23.97 5.82 21.37
C ASN A 393 24.58 4.59 22.07
N SER A 394 25.86 4.68 22.44
CA SER A 394 26.59 3.58 23.06
C SER A 394 26.19 3.30 24.51
N LYS A 395 25.39 4.19 25.11
CA LYS A 395 24.98 4.06 26.52
C LYS A 395 23.50 4.38 26.64
N ILE A 396 22.74 3.40 27.02
CA ILE A 396 21.40 3.60 27.55
C ILE A 396 21.47 3.23 29.04
N ASP A 397 21.11 4.17 29.91
CA ASP A 397 21.07 4.01 31.37
C ASP A 397 22.37 3.51 32.01
N GLY A 398 23.54 3.83 31.41
CA GLY A 398 24.85 3.51 31.98
C GLY A 398 25.38 2.12 31.65
N GLU A 399 24.60 1.27 31.02
CA GLU A 399 25.02 -0.05 30.58
C GLU A 399 25.35 -0.05 29.08
N LYS A 400 26.36 -0.85 28.68
CA LYS A 400 26.63 -1.07 27.26
C LYS A 400 25.43 -1.78 26.64
N TYR A 401 25.03 -1.36 25.47
CA TYR A 401 23.95 -1.94 24.68
C TYR A 401 24.30 -3.36 24.28
N TYR A 402 24.08 -4.30 25.15
CA TYR A 402 24.60 -5.63 24.97
C TYR A 402 23.66 -6.56 24.23
N LEU A 403 22.46 -6.24 23.96
CA LEU A 403 21.64 -7.19 23.23
C LEU A 403 20.47 -6.47 22.58
N TYR A 404 20.30 -6.70 21.31
CA TYR A 404 19.08 -6.49 20.58
C TYR A 404 17.82 -7.03 21.32
N LYS A 405 18.02 -7.90 22.32
CA LYS A 405 17.00 -8.31 23.29
C LYS A 405 16.49 -7.15 24.14
N ASP A 406 17.34 -6.18 24.45
CA ASP A 406 17.00 -5.07 25.34
C ASP A 406 16.35 -3.88 24.61
N LEU A 407 16.43 -3.83 23.26
CA LEU A 407 15.61 -2.94 22.43
C LEU A 407 14.10 -3.11 22.67
N HIS A 408 13.73 -4.25 23.23
CA HIS A 408 12.36 -4.61 23.53
C HIS A 408 12.01 -4.50 25.01
N ASN A 409 12.92 -3.97 25.83
CA ASN A 409 12.56 -3.62 27.20
C ASN A 409 11.56 -2.45 27.13
N GLU A 410 10.34 -2.70 27.59
CA GLU A 410 9.21 -1.76 27.52
C GLU A 410 9.49 -0.43 28.24
N SER A 411 10.52 -0.38 29.09
CA SER A 411 10.91 0.79 29.88
C SER A 411 11.93 1.71 29.18
N SER A 412 12.60 1.28 28.10
CA SER A 412 13.61 2.11 27.43
C SER A 412 12.95 3.06 26.43
N GLN A 413 13.05 4.37 26.68
CA GLN A 413 12.61 5.44 25.78
C GLN A 413 13.68 5.85 24.76
N SER A 414 14.89 5.30 24.83
CA SER A 414 15.99 5.65 23.93
C SER A 414 16.26 4.55 22.90
N PHE A 415 16.80 4.95 21.74
CA PHE A 415 17.10 4.05 20.64
C PHE A 415 18.62 3.97 20.43
N PRO A 416 19.16 2.78 20.10
CA PRO A 416 20.60 2.64 19.88
C PRO A 416 21.05 3.34 18.62
N TYR A 417 20.24 3.21 17.55
CA TYR A 417 20.52 3.77 16.23
C TYR A 417 19.36 4.57 15.73
N ILE A 418 19.65 5.68 15.03
CA ILE A 418 18.69 6.40 14.21
C ILE A 418 19.37 6.74 12.90
N LEU A 419 18.76 6.31 11.79
CA LEU A 419 19.11 6.78 10.47
C LEU A 419 18.38 8.10 10.20
N TRP A 420 19.15 9.10 9.81
CA TRP A 420 18.64 10.42 9.50
C TRP A 420 18.73 10.68 8.00
N ASN A 421 17.60 11.05 7.39
CA ASN A 421 17.61 11.62 6.05
C ASN A 421 17.86 13.13 6.16
N ASN A 422 18.84 13.60 5.41
CA ASN A 422 19.28 15.00 5.38
C ASN A 422 18.61 15.73 4.22
N TYR A 423 17.49 16.37 4.46
CA TYR A 423 16.78 17.13 3.42
C TYR A 423 17.46 18.47 3.08
N LYS A 424 18.40 18.96 3.90
CA LYS A 424 19.27 20.07 3.49
C LYS A 424 20.13 19.68 2.29
N TYR A 425 20.69 18.47 2.32
CA TYR A 425 21.48 17.94 1.22
C TYR A 425 20.61 17.65 -0.02
N SER A 426 19.57 16.87 0.14
CA SER A 426 18.78 16.32 -0.98
C SER A 426 17.77 17.31 -1.57
N LYS A 427 17.17 18.19 -0.77
CA LYS A 427 16.07 19.09 -1.18
C LYS A 427 16.29 20.55 -0.80
N ASN A 428 17.46 20.92 -0.27
CA ASN A 428 17.78 22.26 0.27
C ASN A 428 16.73 22.77 1.29
N LYS A 429 16.22 21.87 2.15
CA LYS A 429 15.28 22.17 3.23
C LYS A 429 15.93 21.98 4.59
N PRO A 430 15.69 22.87 5.58
CA PRO A 430 16.25 22.75 6.93
C PRO A 430 15.53 21.67 7.74
N ILE A 431 15.52 20.44 7.22
CA ILE A 431 14.75 19.32 7.78
C ILE A 431 15.65 18.10 7.93
N LEU A 432 15.58 17.49 9.10
CA LEU A 432 16.07 16.14 9.36
C LEU A 432 14.88 15.20 9.52
N GLU A 433 14.99 14.00 8.96
CA GLU A 433 13.98 12.96 9.11
C GLU A 433 14.59 11.75 9.79
N ALA A 434 14.15 11.47 11.01
CA ALA A 434 14.50 10.25 11.72
C ALA A 434 13.69 9.07 11.18
N VAL A 435 14.37 7.96 10.91
CA VAL A 435 13.77 6.70 10.47
C VAL A 435 13.70 5.74 11.66
N CYS A 436 12.50 5.36 12.04
CA CYS A 436 12.22 4.46 13.16
C CYS A 436 11.52 3.20 12.62
N PRO A 437 12.28 2.15 12.24
CA PRO A 437 11.74 0.94 11.65
C PRO A 437 11.25 -0.06 12.70
N ALA A 438 10.56 -1.08 12.25
CA ALA A 438 10.25 -2.30 12.99
C ALA A 438 9.58 -2.04 14.36
N ASP A 439 10.08 -2.68 15.39
CA ASP A 439 9.51 -2.58 16.73
C ASP A 439 9.63 -1.17 17.32
N ILE A 440 10.65 -0.41 16.93
CA ILE A 440 10.80 1.01 17.30
C ILE A 440 9.59 1.82 16.77
N GLY A 441 9.25 1.64 15.51
CA GLY A 441 8.10 2.30 14.90
C GLY A 441 6.77 1.94 15.58
N TRP A 442 6.61 0.69 16.02
CA TRP A 442 5.43 0.26 16.78
C TRP A 442 5.38 0.88 18.18
N LYS A 443 6.50 0.96 18.89
CA LYS A 443 6.59 1.59 20.22
C LYS A 443 6.20 3.08 20.19
N LEU A 444 6.58 3.77 19.12
CA LEU A 444 6.22 5.18 18.91
C LEU A 444 4.77 5.38 18.45
N SER A 445 4.04 4.30 18.15
CA SER A 445 2.63 4.41 17.78
C SER A 445 1.79 4.71 19.03
N GLY A 446 1.07 5.83 18.99
CA GLY A 446 0.27 6.29 20.14
C GLY A 446 1.01 7.18 21.15
N VAL A 447 2.30 7.43 20.93
CA VAL A 447 3.05 8.47 21.64
C VAL A 447 2.74 9.82 20.97
N ASP A 448 2.60 10.88 21.76
CA ASP A 448 2.37 12.23 21.24
C ASP A 448 3.61 12.79 20.54
N ASP A 449 3.38 13.76 19.66
CA ASP A 449 4.44 14.29 18.78
C ASP A 449 5.56 15.01 19.58
N GLU A 450 5.24 15.71 20.66
CA GLU A 450 6.23 16.39 21.52
C GLU A 450 7.17 15.38 22.17
N SER A 451 6.61 14.35 22.79
CA SER A 451 7.40 13.28 23.39
C SER A 451 8.25 12.54 22.34
N ILE A 452 7.74 12.32 21.14
CA ILE A 452 8.50 11.69 20.03
C ILE A 452 9.68 12.58 19.62
N ILE A 453 9.47 13.89 19.48
CA ILE A 453 10.52 14.85 19.12
C ILE A 453 11.62 14.83 20.19
N ASP A 454 11.26 14.86 21.46
CA ASP A 454 12.22 14.79 22.56
C ASP A 454 13.04 13.51 22.53
N ILE A 455 12.40 12.36 22.31
CA ILE A 455 13.08 11.07 22.22
C ILE A 455 14.11 11.07 21.09
N VAL A 456 13.75 11.47 19.88
CA VAL A 456 14.67 11.40 18.73
C VAL A 456 15.74 12.50 18.77
N THR A 457 15.42 13.70 19.28
CA THR A 457 16.39 14.80 19.38
C THR A 457 17.38 14.59 20.50
N SER A 458 17.00 13.87 21.58
CA SER A 458 17.94 13.53 22.66
C SER A 458 19.20 12.83 22.16
N GLN A 459 19.08 12.00 21.12
CA GLN A 459 20.21 11.34 20.49
C GLN A 459 21.06 12.31 19.66
N LEU A 460 20.46 13.27 18.95
CA LEU A 460 21.21 14.32 18.25
C LEU A 460 21.98 15.22 19.22
N ARG A 461 21.41 15.55 20.38
CA ARG A 461 22.06 16.36 21.42
C ARG A 461 23.35 15.73 21.96
N ASN A 462 23.49 14.41 21.87
CA ASN A 462 24.77 13.74 22.20
C ASN A 462 25.91 14.15 21.27
N TYR A 463 25.60 14.50 20.02
CA TYR A 463 26.59 14.92 19.01
C TYR A 463 26.65 16.44 18.86
N TYR A 464 25.50 17.10 19.05
CA TYR A 464 25.33 18.54 18.94
C TYR A 464 24.68 19.08 20.20
N PRO A 465 25.46 19.25 21.32
CA PRO A 465 24.91 19.68 22.62
C PRO A 465 24.17 21.02 22.54
N ASP A 466 24.66 21.91 21.69
CA ASP A 466 24.12 23.28 21.52
C ASP A 466 23.10 23.38 20.37
N MET A 467 22.54 22.26 19.92
CA MET A 467 21.55 22.29 18.84
C MET A 467 20.31 23.13 19.25
N PRO A 468 19.77 23.94 18.33
CA PRO A 468 18.57 24.72 18.60
C PRO A 468 17.34 23.82 18.77
N GLU A 469 16.29 24.37 19.37
CA GLU A 469 15.01 23.68 19.42
C GLU A 469 14.39 23.59 18.02
N PRO A 470 13.75 22.46 17.69
CA PRO A 470 13.00 22.33 16.46
C PRO A 470 11.89 23.40 16.37
N LYS A 471 11.61 23.83 15.15
CA LYS A 471 10.50 24.73 14.86
C LYS A 471 9.16 23.98 14.84
N ALA A 472 9.17 22.76 14.34
CA ALA A 472 8.03 21.85 14.28
C ALA A 472 8.52 20.40 14.11
#